data_4898975b6dfdea6647eb160a087a350b
#
_entry.id   4898975b6dfdea6647eb160a087a350b
#
_cell.length_a   1.000
_cell.length_b   1.000
_cell.length_c   1.000
_cell.angle_alpha   90.00
_cell.angle_beta   90.00
_cell.angle_gamma   90.00
#
_symmetry.space_group_name_H-M   'P 1'
#
loop_
_entity.id
_entity.type
_entity.pdbx_description
1 polymer ?
#
loop_
_entity_poly.entity_id
_entity_poly.type
_entity_poly.pdbx_seq_one_letter_code
_entity_poly.pdbx_strand_id
1 'polypeptide(L)'
;MKTIAASSALALWAGLGFASAALADGEFAGVTIDAKLIGGQQYEALYARIPEWEAKTGAKVNIVSQKNHFELDKEFKADIASGSISWCVGSNHSSFAPQYPALYTDLTPLLPAETVAAFVPANIAAATLDGKLVMLPRAQFDVSALYYQKSLYADPAKAEAFKAKFGYDLAVPETWDQFRDQAMFFADPPNFYGTQYAGKEEGIAGRFYELVVANGGKLFNDDFSPAFNSDAGKQSLQWFVDLYKAGAVPPGTTNYLWDDLGNGFASGTIALNLDWPGWSGFFNDPKSSKAAGNVGVAPAPKGSAGVRTGWSGFHGFSVTEACANKEAAASLVDFLTNEDSQKLESSAGPLPTRTAVWDYVISQAANDPYKAEVLAAFQETAKTAFPVPKTPYWIEATNLIYPELQAAILGDKTVDEALQAASDAVDGLMRENGVY
;
A
#
# COMPACT_ATOMS: atom_id res chain seq x y z
N MET A 1 20.39 -100.18 -5.69
CA MET A 1 21.65 -99.41 -5.71
C MET A 1 21.36 -98.20 -6.60
N LYS A 2 20.96 -97.09 -6.05
CA LYS A 2 21.00 -95.74 -6.64
C LYS A 2 20.60 -94.79 -5.54
N THR A 3 21.55 -94.07 -5.05
CA THR A 3 21.43 -93.01 -4.07
C THR A 3 20.77 -91.82 -4.66
N ILE A 4 19.73 -91.28 -4.02
CA ILE A 4 19.07 -90.06 -4.37
C ILE A 4 19.57 -88.99 -3.41
N ALA A 5 20.24 -87.96 -3.91
CA ALA A 5 20.67 -86.82 -3.22
C ALA A 5 19.52 -85.82 -3.11
N ALA A 6 19.19 -85.39 -1.90
CA ALA A 6 18.22 -84.32 -1.63
C ALA A 6 18.93 -82.96 -1.66
N SER A 7 18.53 -82.10 -2.54
CA SER A 7 19.00 -80.71 -2.60
C SER A 7 18.08 -79.82 -1.80
N SER A 8 18.60 -79.24 -0.73
CA SER A 8 17.91 -78.20 0.09
C SER A 8 18.00 -76.85 -0.58
N ALA A 9 16.87 -76.29 -0.98
CA ALA A 9 16.77 -74.93 -1.47
C ALA A 9 16.60 -73.96 -0.31
N LEU A 10 17.63 -73.14 -0.06
CA LEU A 10 17.52 -71.96 0.83
C LEU A 10 16.76 -70.86 0.12
N ALA A 11 15.59 -70.50 0.61
CA ALA A 11 14.88 -69.32 0.22
C ALA A 11 15.42 -68.06 0.93
N LEU A 12 16.12 -67.18 0.18
CA LEU A 12 16.47 -65.82 0.66
C LEU A 12 15.22 -64.98 0.65
N TRP A 13 14.72 -64.57 1.80
CA TRP A 13 13.77 -63.48 1.94
C TRP A 13 14.56 -62.18 1.89
N ALA A 14 14.49 -61.48 0.77
CA ALA A 14 14.90 -60.09 0.66
C ALA A 14 13.83 -59.21 1.34
N GLY A 15 14.11 -58.75 2.55
CA GLY A 15 13.32 -57.75 3.22
C GLY A 15 13.46 -56.41 2.51
N LEU A 16 12.42 -56.03 1.76
CA LEU A 16 12.24 -54.65 1.29
C LEU A 16 11.98 -53.80 2.55
N GLY A 17 13.04 -53.17 3.06
CA GLY A 17 12.92 -52.09 4.01
C GLY A 17 12.28 -50.88 3.32
N PHE A 18 11.00 -50.67 3.55
CA PHE A 18 10.41 -49.35 3.34
C PHE A 18 11.12 -48.40 4.29
N ALA A 19 12.07 -47.63 3.80
CA ALA A 19 12.49 -46.43 4.46
C ALA A 19 11.28 -45.50 4.50
N SER A 20 10.52 -45.50 5.59
CA SER A 20 9.64 -44.40 5.93
C SER A 20 10.53 -43.17 5.99
N ALA A 21 10.43 -42.31 4.97
CA ALA A 21 10.87 -40.96 5.09
C ALA A 21 10.13 -40.42 6.32
N ALA A 22 10.86 -40.25 7.44
CA ALA A 22 10.40 -39.49 8.57
C ALA A 22 10.09 -38.07 7.99
N LEU A 23 8.82 -37.81 7.74
CA LEU A 23 8.34 -36.44 7.59
C LEU A 23 8.80 -35.75 8.87
N ALA A 24 9.58 -34.70 8.75
CA ALA A 24 9.86 -33.84 9.88
C ALA A 24 8.50 -33.44 10.45
N ASP A 25 8.15 -33.97 11.63
CA ASP A 25 6.94 -33.61 12.36
C ASP A 25 7.13 -32.14 12.81
N GLY A 26 6.80 -31.20 11.91
CA GLY A 26 6.70 -29.78 12.24
C GLY A 26 5.47 -29.55 13.12
N GLU A 27 5.50 -28.52 13.91
CA GLU A 27 4.47 -28.15 14.89
C GLU A 27 3.04 -28.16 14.30
N PHE A 28 2.92 -27.84 12.99
CA PHE A 28 1.64 -27.78 12.27
C PHE A 28 1.55 -28.80 11.10
N ALA A 29 2.18 -29.96 11.25
CA ALA A 29 2.19 -30.98 10.22
C ALA A 29 0.75 -31.40 9.82
N GLY A 30 0.47 -31.38 8.50
CA GLY A 30 -0.83 -31.75 7.94
C GLY A 30 -1.86 -30.60 7.93
N VAL A 31 -1.54 -29.43 8.49
CA VAL A 31 -2.40 -28.25 8.40
C VAL A 31 -2.22 -27.56 7.04
N THR A 32 -3.32 -27.14 6.43
CA THR A 32 -3.32 -26.24 5.25
C THR A 32 -3.99 -24.92 5.62
N ILE A 33 -3.32 -23.82 5.31
CA ILE A 33 -3.82 -22.45 5.51
C ILE A 33 -4.24 -21.89 4.16
N ASP A 34 -5.54 -21.72 3.94
CA ASP A 34 -6.05 -20.99 2.81
C ASP A 34 -5.86 -19.49 3.03
N ALA A 35 -5.30 -18.80 2.03
CA ALA A 35 -4.95 -17.39 2.14
C ALA A 35 -5.48 -16.58 0.94
N LYS A 36 -6.01 -15.37 1.22
CA LYS A 36 -6.33 -14.34 0.24
C LYS A 36 -5.31 -13.21 0.36
N LEU A 37 -4.41 -13.09 -0.60
CA LEU A 37 -3.26 -12.20 -0.53
C LEU A 37 -3.32 -11.10 -1.60
N ILE A 38 -2.77 -9.92 -1.27
CA ILE A 38 -2.59 -8.86 -2.27
C ILE A 38 -1.56 -9.31 -3.30
N GLY A 39 -1.88 -9.15 -4.60
CA GLY A 39 -0.95 -9.36 -5.71
C GLY A 39 -0.19 -8.09 -6.09
N GLY A 40 0.84 -8.26 -6.90
CA GLY A 40 1.67 -7.19 -7.45
C GLY A 40 3.15 -7.39 -7.15
N GLN A 41 4.01 -6.74 -7.96
CA GLN A 41 5.47 -6.92 -7.89
C GLN A 41 6.07 -6.62 -6.51
N GLN A 42 5.47 -5.71 -5.74
CA GLN A 42 5.92 -5.32 -4.40
C GLN A 42 5.80 -6.46 -3.37
N TYR A 43 5.01 -7.51 -3.66
CA TYR A 43 4.69 -8.57 -2.71
C TYR A 43 5.38 -9.89 -3.03
N GLU A 44 5.86 -10.08 -4.26
CA GLU A 44 6.42 -11.36 -4.75
C GLU A 44 7.60 -11.85 -3.91
N ALA A 45 8.53 -10.96 -3.56
CA ALA A 45 9.70 -11.31 -2.76
C ALA A 45 9.32 -11.82 -1.36
N LEU A 46 8.29 -11.24 -0.74
CA LEU A 46 7.78 -11.69 0.55
C LEU A 46 7.13 -13.07 0.45
N TYR A 47 6.26 -13.26 -0.53
CA TYR A 47 5.55 -14.54 -0.69
C TYR A 47 6.46 -15.67 -1.15
N ALA A 48 7.57 -15.38 -1.82
CA ALA A 48 8.61 -16.36 -2.13
C ALA A 48 9.25 -17.00 -0.88
N ARG A 49 9.06 -16.40 0.31
CA ARG A 49 9.49 -16.97 1.59
C ARG A 49 8.52 -17.99 2.18
N ILE A 50 7.29 -18.08 1.71
CA ILE A 50 6.28 -19.01 2.25
C ILE A 50 6.82 -20.46 2.35
N PRO A 51 7.52 -21.01 1.34
CA PRO A 51 8.12 -22.34 1.45
C PRO A 51 9.11 -22.54 2.61
N GLU A 52 9.76 -21.46 3.10
CA GLU A 52 10.63 -21.53 4.28
C GLU A 52 9.80 -21.82 5.55
N TRP A 53 8.65 -21.15 5.69
CA TRP A 53 7.72 -21.39 6.79
C TRP A 53 7.10 -22.78 6.72
N GLU A 54 6.70 -23.22 5.52
CA GLU A 54 6.17 -24.57 5.29
C GLU A 54 7.18 -25.66 5.68
N ALA A 55 8.45 -25.50 5.28
CA ALA A 55 9.50 -26.44 5.62
C ALA A 55 9.78 -26.50 7.13
N LYS A 56 9.66 -25.37 7.83
CA LYS A 56 9.90 -25.26 9.28
C LYS A 56 8.74 -25.84 10.09
N THR A 57 7.50 -25.68 9.64
CA THR A 57 6.31 -25.98 10.44
C THR A 57 5.60 -27.27 10.03
N GLY A 58 5.88 -27.80 8.84
CA GLY A 58 5.17 -28.94 8.25
C GLY A 58 3.79 -28.61 7.70
N ALA A 59 3.32 -27.37 7.86
CA ALA A 59 2.07 -26.89 7.29
C ALA A 59 2.20 -26.54 5.78
N LYS A 60 1.09 -26.26 5.14
CA LYS A 60 1.01 -25.78 3.76
C LYS A 60 0.21 -24.50 3.67
N VAL A 61 0.57 -23.64 2.72
CA VAL A 61 -0.21 -22.45 2.37
C VAL A 61 -0.81 -22.64 0.98
N ASN A 62 -2.12 -22.46 0.88
CA ASN A 62 -2.86 -22.44 -0.36
C ASN A 62 -3.37 -21.03 -0.63
N ILE A 63 -2.80 -20.35 -1.62
CA ILE A 63 -3.24 -18.99 -2.00
C ILE A 63 -4.48 -19.15 -2.88
N VAL A 64 -5.67 -18.95 -2.29
CA VAL A 64 -6.97 -19.13 -2.97
C VAL A 64 -7.38 -17.89 -3.78
N SER A 65 -6.83 -16.72 -3.46
CA SER A 65 -6.99 -15.49 -4.24
C SER A 65 -5.75 -14.61 -4.11
N GLN A 66 -5.34 -14.01 -5.24
CA GLN A 66 -4.25 -13.03 -5.29
C GLN A 66 -4.65 -11.90 -6.23
N LYS A 67 -5.09 -10.77 -5.67
CA LYS A 67 -5.65 -9.61 -6.39
C LYS A 67 -5.21 -8.32 -5.72
N ASN A 68 -5.47 -7.15 -6.36
CA ASN A 68 -5.28 -5.89 -5.68
C ASN A 68 -6.24 -5.75 -4.48
N HIS A 69 -5.96 -4.85 -3.55
CA HIS A 69 -6.71 -4.76 -2.29
C HIS A 69 -8.19 -4.34 -2.48
N PHE A 70 -8.53 -3.58 -3.51
CA PHE A 70 -9.93 -3.22 -3.80
C PHE A 70 -10.75 -4.44 -4.28
N GLU A 71 -10.13 -5.30 -5.08
CA GLU A 71 -10.77 -6.54 -5.51
C GLU A 71 -10.88 -7.55 -4.38
N LEU A 72 -9.85 -7.64 -3.50
CA LEU A 72 -9.93 -8.46 -2.29
C LEU A 72 -11.03 -7.97 -1.35
N ASP A 73 -11.19 -6.65 -1.17
CA ASP A 73 -12.26 -6.08 -0.36
C ASP A 73 -13.65 -6.49 -0.88
N LYS A 74 -13.85 -6.46 -2.22
CA LYS A 74 -15.09 -6.95 -2.85
C LYS A 74 -15.33 -8.44 -2.57
N GLU A 75 -14.28 -9.26 -2.59
CA GLU A 75 -14.38 -10.68 -2.23
C GLU A 75 -14.71 -10.86 -0.74
N PHE A 76 -14.10 -10.09 0.16
CA PHE A 76 -14.39 -10.16 1.60
C PHE A 76 -15.85 -9.79 1.87
N LYS A 77 -16.36 -8.74 1.23
CA LYS A 77 -17.79 -8.35 1.29
C LYS A 77 -18.71 -9.46 0.83
N ALA A 78 -18.39 -10.12 -0.28
CA ALA A 78 -19.16 -11.22 -0.82
C ALA A 78 -19.14 -12.45 0.11
N ASP A 79 -17.99 -12.81 0.68
CA ASP A 79 -17.84 -13.90 1.63
C ASP A 79 -18.64 -13.65 2.92
N ILE A 80 -18.58 -12.42 3.45
CA ILE A 80 -19.34 -12.00 4.64
C ILE A 80 -20.84 -12.08 4.35
N ALA A 81 -21.29 -11.53 3.23
CA ALA A 81 -22.70 -11.51 2.84
C ALA A 81 -23.27 -12.92 2.63
N SER A 82 -22.46 -13.86 2.13
CA SER A 82 -22.85 -15.26 1.94
C SER A 82 -22.76 -16.09 3.23
N GLY A 83 -22.11 -15.58 4.28
CA GLY A 83 -21.79 -16.33 5.50
C GLY A 83 -20.79 -17.47 5.29
N SER A 84 -20.04 -17.45 4.17
CA SER A 84 -19.14 -18.54 3.79
C SER A 84 -17.68 -18.06 3.75
N ILE A 85 -17.08 -17.96 4.94
CA ILE A 85 -15.67 -17.59 5.08
C ILE A 85 -14.83 -18.88 5.18
N SER A 86 -14.16 -19.25 4.09
CA SER A 86 -13.41 -20.51 3.97
C SER A 86 -11.89 -20.33 4.00
N TRP A 87 -11.40 -19.11 4.22
CA TRP A 87 -9.97 -18.79 4.28
C TRP A 87 -9.54 -18.35 5.67
N CYS A 88 -8.27 -18.55 5.99
CA CYS A 88 -7.69 -18.27 7.30
C CYS A 88 -6.92 -16.94 7.35
N VAL A 89 -6.04 -16.70 6.36
CA VAL A 89 -5.17 -15.51 6.35
C VAL A 89 -5.57 -14.58 5.21
N GLY A 90 -5.71 -13.30 5.51
CA GLY A 90 -5.99 -12.27 4.51
C GLY A 90 -5.00 -11.12 4.60
N SER A 91 -4.56 -10.64 3.43
CA SER A 91 -3.93 -9.32 3.36
C SER A 91 -4.95 -8.26 3.73
N ASN A 92 -4.52 -7.26 4.48
CA ASN A 92 -5.37 -6.20 4.98
C ASN A 92 -4.64 -4.85 4.92
N HIS A 93 -5.39 -3.78 5.06
CA HIS A 93 -4.87 -2.43 5.13
C HIS A 93 -5.59 -1.65 6.25
N SER A 94 -4.89 -0.72 6.88
CA SER A 94 -5.43 0.06 8.00
C SER A 94 -6.69 0.87 7.65
N SER A 95 -6.92 1.19 6.38
CA SER A 95 -8.15 1.86 5.91
C SER A 95 -9.33 0.91 5.69
N PHE A 96 -9.07 -0.37 5.42
CA PHE A 96 -10.09 -1.38 5.15
C PHE A 96 -10.52 -2.16 6.39
N ALA A 97 -9.59 -2.45 7.29
CA ALA A 97 -9.84 -3.25 8.49
C ALA A 97 -11.04 -2.77 9.33
N PRO A 98 -11.28 -1.46 9.52
CA PRO A 98 -12.41 -0.98 10.31
C PRO A 98 -13.81 -1.34 9.77
N GLN A 99 -13.93 -1.74 8.49
CA GLN A 99 -15.21 -2.15 7.90
C GLN A 99 -15.74 -3.45 8.48
N TYR A 100 -14.83 -4.35 8.93
CA TYR A 100 -15.18 -5.73 9.30
C TYR A 100 -14.52 -6.20 10.60
N PRO A 101 -14.65 -5.48 11.71
CA PRO A 101 -13.96 -5.86 12.95
C PRO A 101 -14.34 -7.26 13.45
N ALA A 102 -15.57 -7.73 13.14
CA ALA A 102 -16.03 -9.07 13.51
C ALA A 102 -15.46 -10.19 12.61
N LEU A 103 -14.90 -9.86 11.44
CA LEU A 103 -14.29 -10.85 10.54
C LEU A 103 -12.97 -11.41 11.12
N TYR A 104 -12.28 -10.60 11.93
CA TYR A 104 -10.91 -10.91 12.36
C TYR A 104 -10.85 -11.38 13.81
N THR A 105 -9.99 -12.36 14.06
CA THR A 105 -9.67 -12.80 15.41
C THR A 105 -8.68 -11.85 16.07
N ASP A 106 -8.69 -11.80 17.41
CA ASP A 106 -7.65 -11.11 18.18
C ASP A 106 -6.35 -11.92 18.10
N LEU A 107 -5.30 -11.30 17.57
CA LEU A 107 -3.98 -11.91 17.47
C LEU A 107 -3.20 -11.89 18.80
N THR A 108 -3.59 -11.05 19.76
CA THR A 108 -2.87 -10.87 21.03
C THR A 108 -2.67 -12.19 21.79
N PRO A 109 -3.68 -13.07 22.00
CA PRO A 109 -3.49 -14.33 22.72
C PRO A 109 -2.79 -15.41 21.89
N LEU A 110 -2.64 -15.22 20.56
CA LEU A 110 -2.07 -16.21 19.63
C LEU A 110 -0.57 -15.97 19.37
N LEU A 111 -0.03 -14.86 19.85
CA LEU A 111 1.34 -14.42 19.56
C LEU A 111 2.11 -14.22 20.88
N PRO A 112 3.43 -14.50 20.89
CA PRO A 112 4.29 -14.09 22.00
C PRO A 112 4.21 -12.56 22.21
N ALA A 113 4.21 -12.13 23.47
CA ALA A 113 4.14 -10.69 23.80
C ALA A 113 5.31 -9.89 23.20
N GLU A 114 6.48 -10.49 23.11
CA GLU A 114 7.67 -9.91 22.48
C GLU A 114 7.50 -9.69 20.97
N THR A 115 6.72 -10.53 20.28
CA THR A 115 6.39 -10.35 18.87
C THR A 115 5.65 -9.03 18.66
N VAL A 116 4.62 -8.77 19.48
CA VAL A 116 3.82 -7.54 19.40
C VAL A 116 4.65 -6.32 19.83
N ALA A 117 5.43 -6.44 20.88
CA ALA A 117 6.28 -5.37 21.40
C ALA A 117 7.42 -4.94 20.46
N ALA A 118 7.80 -5.79 19.49
CA ALA A 118 8.84 -5.46 18.52
C ALA A 118 8.39 -4.43 17.44
N PHE A 119 7.09 -4.20 17.31
CA PHE A 119 6.56 -3.21 16.37
C PHE A 119 6.60 -1.79 16.94
N VAL A 120 6.59 -0.80 16.04
CA VAL A 120 6.38 0.59 16.41
C VAL A 120 5.01 0.74 17.09
N PRO A 121 4.93 1.28 18.32
CA PRO A 121 3.68 1.30 19.09
C PRO A 121 2.50 1.95 18.37
N ALA A 122 2.74 3.00 17.59
CA ALA A 122 1.70 3.68 16.80
C ALA A 122 1.05 2.76 15.76
N ASN A 123 1.83 1.84 15.15
CA ASN A 123 1.32 0.91 14.16
C ASN A 123 0.45 -0.17 14.82
N ILE A 124 0.83 -0.67 15.99
CA ILE A 124 0.00 -1.59 16.78
C ILE A 124 -1.28 -0.92 17.25
N ALA A 125 -1.20 0.32 17.73
CA ALA A 125 -2.40 1.08 18.12
C ALA A 125 -3.35 1.30 16.94
N ALA A 126 -2.81 1.52 15.74
CA ALA A 126 -3.62 1.64 14.52
C ALA A 126 -4.19 0.29 14.02
N ALA A 127 -3.49 -0.83 14.28
CA ALA A 127 -3.93 -2.19 13.96
C ALA A 127 -4.90 -2.78 15.00
N THR A 128 -5.19 -2.03 16.08
CA THR A 128 -6.09 -2.45 17.16
C THR A 128 -7.45 -1.79 16.97
N LEU A 129 -8.48 -2.60 16.86
CA LEU A 129 -9.89 -2.18 16.71
C LEU A 129 -10.68 -2.75 17.90
N ASP A 130 -11.42 -1.91 18.60
CA ASP A 130 -12.24 -2.31 19.76
C ASP A 130 -11.50 -3.17 20.80
N GLY A 131 -10.21 -2.86 21.00
CA GLY A 131 -9.33 -3.58 21.94
C GLY A 131 -8.74 -4.89 21.41
N LYS A 132 -9.04 -5.32 20.17
CA LYS A 132 -8.49 -6.50 19.50
C LYS A 132 -7.39 -6.12 18.53
N LEU A 133 -6.25 -6.80 18.59
CA LEU A 133 -5.21 -6.68 17.56
C LEU A 133 -5.65 -7.50 16.34
N VAL A 134 -6.23 -6.84 15.35
CA VAL A 134 -6.84 -7.51 14.18
C VAL A 134 -5.88 -7.74 13.03
N MET A 135 -4.66 -7.20 13.10
CA MET A 135 -3.68 -7.28 12.01
C MET A 135 -2.26 -7.12 12.56
N LEU A 136 -1.28 -7.86 12.00
CA LEU A 136 0.14 -7.52 12.16
C LEU A 136 0.62 -6.73 10.94
N PRO A 137 1.20 -5.54 11.16
CA PRO A 137 1.73 -4.71 10.08
C PRO A 137 2.95 -5.34 9.40
N ARG A 138 2.97 -5.36 8.06
CA ARG A 138 4.19 -5.70 7.29
C ARG A 138 5.09 -4.47 7.11
N ALA A 139 6.26 -4.64 6.49
CA ALA A 139 7.12 -3.51 6.11
C ALA A 139 6.48 -2.71 4.96
N GLN A 140 5.45 -1.97 5.27
CA GLN A 140 4.83 -1.01 4.35
C GLN A 140 4.04 0.02 5.17
N PHE A 141 4.78 0.94 5.79
CA PHE A 141 4.20 2.18 6.29
C PHE A 141 4.11 3.13 5.10
N ASP A 142 2.89 3.42 4.68
CA ASP A 142 2.62 4.28 3.54
C ASP A 142 2.55 5.75 3.97
N VAL A 143 3.32 6.57 3.29
CA VAL A 143 3.28 8.03 3.32
C VAL A 143 3.82 8.52 1.98
N SER A 144 3.31 9.63 1.47
CA SER A 144 3.68 10.12 0.14
C SER A 144 5.02 10.84 0.14
N ALA A 145 5.77 10.70 -0.98
CA ALA A 145 6.87 11.60 -1.33
C ALA A 145 6.84 11.89 -2.82
N LEU A 146 7.51 12.95 -3.22
CA LEU A 146 7.63 13.36 -4.60
C LEU A 146 8.83 12.67 -5.25
N TYR A 147 8.59 11.85 -6.25
CA TYR A 147 9.60 11.38 -7.20
C TYR A 147 9.63 12.30 -8.41
N TYR A 148 10.84 12.61 -8.91
CA TYR A 148 11.00 13.50 -10.05
C TYR A 148 12.19 13.11 -10.93
N GLN A 149 12.19 13.52 -12.18
CA GLN A 149 13.31 13.29 -13.08
C GLN A 149 14.37 14.40 -12.92
N LYS A 150 15.56 14.07 -12.37
CA LYS A 150 16.66 15.02 -12.09
C LYS A 150 17.11 15.79 -13.31
N SER A 151 17.13 15.16 -14.49
CA SER A 151 17.58 15.78 -15.74
C SER A 151 16.73 16.99 -16.17
N LEU A 152 15.45 17.05 -15.77
CA LEU A 152 14.58 18.19 -16.10
C LEU A 152 15.02 19.47 -15.39
N TYR A 153 15.57 19.33 -14.18
CA TYR A 153 16.06 20.45 -13.36
C TYR A 153 17.50 20.83 -13.64
N ALA A 154 18.25 19.94 -14.27
CA ALA A 154 19.63 20.18 -14.67
C ALA A 154 19.76 20.87 -16.04
N ASP A 155 18.64 21.08 -16.77
CA ASP A 155 18.60 21.69 -18.10
C ASP A 155 18.49 23.22 -18.00
N PRO A 156 19.56 24.00 -18.35
CA PRO A 156 19.55 25.45 -18.26
C PRO A 156 18.50 26.11 -19.15
N ALA A 157 18.22 25.53 -20.35
CA ALA A 157 17.22 26.07 -21.27
C ALA A 157 15.81 25.94 -20.69
N LYS A 158 15.51 24.81 -20.01
CA LYS A 158 14.25 24.66 -19.29
C LYS A 158 14.15 25.63 -18.11
N ALA A 159 15.23 25.84 -17.36
CA ALA A 159 15.26 26.78 -16.25
C ALA A 159 14.95 28.21 -16.71
N GLU A 160 15.57 28.67 -17.82
CA GLU A 160 15.32 29.98 -18.40
C GLU A 160 13.88 30.10 -18.91
N ALA A 161 13.38 29.14 -19.68
CA ALA A 161 12.02 29.13 -20.22
C ALA A 161 10.96 29.10 -19.13
N PHE A 162 11.16 28.31 -18.06
CA PHE A 162 10.27 28.24 -16.92
C PHE A 162 10.20 29.58 -16.18
N LYS A 163 11.35 30.20 -15.88
CA LYS A 163 11.42 31.49 -15.23
C LYS A 163 10.75 32.60 -16.07
N ALA A 164 10.93 32.58 -17.38
CA ALA A 164 10.27 33.51 -18.29
C ALA A 164 8.73 33.34 -18.28
N LYS A 165 8.23 32.11 -18.11
CA LYS A 165 6.79 31.82 -18.13
C LYS A 165 6.11 32.07 -16.77
N PHE A 166 6.76 31.67 -15.67
CA PHE A 166 6.12 31.68 -14.34
C PHE A 166 6.69 32.73 -13.37
N GLY A 167 7.81 33.39 -13.71
CA GLY A 167 8.36 34.48 -12.92
C GLY A 167 9.21 34.08 -11.72
N TYR A 168 9.47 32.78 -11.51
CA TYR A 168 10.33 32.25 -10.44
C TYR A 168 11.24 31.13 -10.96
N ASP A 169 12.27 30.79 -10.20
CA ASP A 169 13.29 29.83 -10.62
C ASP A 169 12.74 28.40 -10.62
N LEU A 170 13.14 27.59 -11.62
CA LEU A 170 12.85 26.17 -11.67
C LEU A 170 13.68 25.42 -10.62
N ALA A 171 13.04 24.95 -9.58
CA ALA A 171 13.62 24.13 -8.53
C ALA A 171 12.64 23.03 -8.15
N VAL A 172 13.07 21.98 -7.45
CA VAL A 172 12.16 20.92 -6.97
C VAL A 172 11.01 21.55 -6.21
N PRO A 173 9.74 21.23 -6.53
CA PRO A 173 8.60 21.97 -6.01
C PRO A 173 8.41 21.74 -4.51
N GLU A 174 8.29 22.81 -3.74
CA GLU A 174 8.01 22.79 -2.31
C GLU A 174 6.51 22.96 -2.00
N THR A 175 5.73 23.47 -2.96
CA THR A 175 4.29 23.68 -2.80
C THR A 175 3.48 23.00 -3.89
N TRP A 176 2.21 22.71 -3.63
CA TRP A 176 1.29 22.13 -4.61
C TRP A 176 1.09 23.04 -5.82
N ASP A 177 1.14 24.38 -5.65
CA ASP A 177 1.07 25.32 -6.79
C ASP A 177 2.32 25.23 -7.66
N GLN A 178 3.52 25.18 -7.07
CA GLN A 178 4.76 24.97 -7.82
C GLN A 178 4.76 23.62 -8.54
N PHE A 179 4.26 22.55 -7.88
CA PHE A 179 4.10 21.25 -8.51
C PHE A 179 3.20 21.33 -9.73
N ARG A 180 2.01 21.96 -9.63
CA ARG A 180 1.08 22.13 -10.73
C ARG A 180 1.70 22.93 -11.90
N ASP A 181 2.34 24.06 -11.61
CA ASP A 181 2.96 24.91 -12.62
C ASP A 181 4.07 24.15 -13.36
N GLN A 182 4.88 23.39 -12.65
CA GLN A 182 5.94 22.58 -13.24
C GLN A 182 5.39 21.39 -14.02
N ALA A 183 4.35 20.71 -13.53
CA ALA A 183 3.69 19.65 -14.27
C ALA A 183 3.13 20.17 -15.61
N MET A 184 2.47 21.35 -15.60
CA MET A 184 2.00 21.98 -16.83
C MET A 184 3.13 22.45 -17.75
N PHE A 185 4.28 22.80 -17.18
CA PHE A 185 5.44 23.23 -17.96
C PHE A 185 6.16 22.06 -18.66
N PHE A 186 6.31 20.94 -17.97
CA PHE A 186 7.01 19.78 -18.51
C PHE A 186 6.19 18.96 -19.48
N ALA A 187 4.87 19.10 -19.49
CA ALA A 187 4.00 18.31 -20.34
C ALA A 187 4.21 18.58 -21.83
N ASP A 188 4.33 17.51 -22.61
CA ASP A 188 4.40 17.45 -24.07
C ASP A 188 3.57 16.27 -24.59
N PRO A 189 2.23 16.32 -24.41
CA PRO A 189 1.36 15.21 -24.78
C PRO A 189 1.36 14.96 -26.29
N PRO A 190 1.24 13.71 -26.76
CA PRO A 190 1.03 12.49 -25.97
C PRO A 190 2.32 11.78 -25.51
N ASN A 191 3.51 12.36 -25.74
CA ASN A 191 4.80 11.69 -25.55
C ASN A 191 5.32 11.75 -24.12
N PHE A 192 5.00 12.84 -23.42
CA PHE A 192 5.51 13.10 -22.08
C PHE A 192 4.49 13.89 -21.26
N TYR A 193 4.27 13.50 -20.01
CA TYR A 193 3.32 14.14 -19.12
C TYR A 193 4.02 14.74 -17.90
N GLY A 194 3.48 15.85 -17.41
CA GLY A 194 4.00 16.55 -16.27
C GLY A 194 3.83 15.78 -14.96
N THR A 195 2.70 15.08 -14.82
CA THR A 195 2.41 14.22 -13.65
C THR A 195 1.33 13.20 -13.99
N GLN A 196 0.92 12.44 -12.97
CA GLN A 196 -0.19 11.51 -12.98
C GLN A 196 -0.75 11.36 -11.55
N TYR A 197 -1.93 10.77 -11.39
CA TYR A 197 -2.51 10.43 -10.09
C TYR A 197 -3.45 9.22 -10.19
N ALA A 198 -3.60 8.48 -9.10
CA ALA A 198 -4.61 7.43 -9.01
C ALA A 198 -5.98 8.10 -9.02
N GLY A 199 -6.72 7.90 -10.12
CA GLY A 199 -7.91 8.70 -10.44
C GLY A 199 -9.23 8.08 -10.04
N LYS A 200 -9.24 6.91 -9.36
CA LYS A 200 -10.48 6.25 -8.93
C LYS A 200 -10.38 5.67 -7.52
N GLU A 201 -11.54 5.29 -6.98
CA GLU A 201 -11.71 4.62 -5.68
C GLU A 201 -11.04 5.43 -4.55
N GLU A 202 -10.57 4.78 -3.50
CA GLU A 202 -9.84 5.45 -2.40
C GLU A 202 -8.62 6.23 -2.89
N GLY A 203 -8.04 5.85 -4.05
CA GLY A 203 -6.83 6.47 -4.57
C GLY A 203 -6.97 7.97 -4.77
N ILE A 204 -8.00 8.42 -5.50
CA ILE A 204 -8.22 9.86 -5.69
C ILE A 204 -8.82 10.53 -4.46
N ALA A 205 -9.72 9.84 -3.73
CA ALA A 205 -10.33 10.40 -2.53
C ALA A 205 -9.28 10.67 -1.44
N GLY A 206 -8.33 9.75 -1.25
CA GLY A 206 -7.22 9.91 -0.31
C GLY A 206 -6.25 11.02 -0.74
N ARG A 207 -5.91 11.13 -2.04
CA ARG A 207 -5.08 12.21 -2.54
C ARG A 207 -5.77 13.57 -2.43
N PHE A 208 -7.06 13.63 -2.69
CA PHE A 208 -7.88 14.83 -2.45
C PHE A 208 -7.86 15.21 -0.96
N TYR A 209 -8.04 14.23 -0.06
CA TYR A 209 -7.96 14.44 1.38
C TYR A 209 -6.59 15.03 1.80
N GLU A 210 -5.51 14.50 1.24
CA GLU A 210 -4.15 15.01 1.50
C GLU A 210 -4.03 16.49 1.13
N LEU A 211 -4.54 16.90 -0.03
CA LEU A 211 -4.54 18.31 -0.44
C LEU A 211 -5.45 19.17 0.43
N VAL A 212 -6.63 18.68 0.78
CA VAL A 212 -7.58 19.41 1.67
C VAL A 212 -6.91 19.75 3.00
N VAL A 213 -6.24 18.78 3.62
CA VAL A 213 -5.53 19.00 4.90
C VAL A 213 -4.32 19.93 4.71
N ALA A 214 -3.56 19.76 3.63
CA ALA A 214 -2.43 20.66 3.30
C ALA A 214 -2.87 22.12 3.09
N ASN A 215 -4.08 22.32 2.57
CA ASN A 215 -4.70 23.63 2.37
C ASN A 215 -5.46 24.15 3.62
N GLY A 216 -5.32 23.47 4.76
CA GLY A 216 -5.89 23.91 6.05
C GLY A 216 -7.34 23.52 6.29
N GLY A 217 -7.91 22.64 5.45
CA GLY A 217 -9.25 22.10 5.62
C GLY A 217 -9.28 20.77 6.39
N LYS A 218 -10.48 20.20 6.49
CA LYS A 218 -10.77 18.87 7.03
C LYS A 218 -11.62 18.10 6.04
N LEU A 219 -11.47 16.78 6.00
CA LEU A 219 -12.39 15.92 5.24
C LEU A 219 -13.69 15.73 6.02
N PHE A 220 -13.57 15.44 7.32
CA PHE A 220 -14.68 15.29 8.25
C PHE A 220 -14.51 16.19 9.48
N ASN A 221 -15.60 16.57 10.08
CA ASN A 221 -15.65 17.08 11.43
C ASN A 221 -15.41 15.94 12.45
N ASP A 222 -15.33 16.30 13.72
CA ASP A 222 -15.03 15.34 14.80
C ASP A 222 -16.19 14.32 15.03
N ASP A 223 -17.40 14.65 14.58
CA ASP A 223 -18.58 13.78 14.55
C ASP A 223 -18.74 12.97 13.26
N PHE A 224 -17.72 13.00 12.37
CA PHE A 224 -17.72 12.42 11.03
C PHE A 224 -18.70 13.06 10.03
N SER A 225 -19.33 14.18 10.32
CA SER A 225 -20.03 14.95 9.28
C SER A 225 -19.04 15.47 8.23
N PRO A 226 -19.40 15.52 6.94
CA PRO A 226 -18.49 15.97 5.88
C PRO A 226 -18.12 17.43 6.05
N ALA A 227 -16.81 17.76 5.91
CA ALA A 227 -16.26 19.11 6.05
C ALA A 227 -15.48 19.58 4.82
N PHE A 228 -15.37 18.72 3.80
CA PHE A 228 -14.53 19.01 2.63
C PHE A 228 -15.18 19.95 1.60
N ASN A 229 -16.47 20.22 1.67
CA ASN A 229 -17.12 21.26 0.84
C ASN A 229 -16.80 22.64 1.45
N SER A 230 -15.57 23.07 1.27
CA SER A 230 -14.95 24.26 1.85
C SER A 230 -14.01 24.92 0.83
N ASP A 231 -13.49 26.11 1.11
CA ASP A 231 -12.50 26.77 0.25
C ASP A 231 -11.25 25.91 0.04
N ALA A 232 -10.78 25.22 1.08
CA ALA A 232 -9.69 24.27 0.97
C ALA A 232 -10.02 23.08 0.07
N GLY A 233 -11.25 22.55 0.16
CA GLY A 233 -11.73 21.50 -0.72
C GLY A 233 -11.83 21.96 -2.18
N LYS A 234 -12.38 23.15 -2.41
CA LYS A 234 -12.47 23.74 -3.75
C LYS A 234 -11.09 23.95 -4.38
N GLN A 235 -10.15 24.53 -3.64
CA GLN A 235 -8.76 24.68 -4.08
C GLN A 235 -8.14 23.34 -4.43
N SER A 236 -8.37 22.31 -3.60
CA SER A 236 -7.84 20.98 -3.80
C SER A 236 -8.39 20.28 -5.03
N LEU A 237 -9.71 20.32 -5.25
CA LEU A 237 -10.32 19.73 -6.44
C LEU A 237 -9.94 20.50 -7.71
N GLN A 238 -9.86 21.83 -7.63
CA GLN A 238 -9.44 22.66 -8.77
C GLN A 238 -8.03 22.31 -9.26
N TRP A 239 -7.11 21.91 -8.34
CA TRP A 239 -5.77 21.46 -8.69
C TRP A 239 -5.78 20.25 -9.65
N PHE A 240 -6.63 19.26 -9.42
CA PHE A 240 -6.79 18.10 -10.32
C PHE A 240 -7.41 18.51 -11.66
N VAL A 241 -8.44 19.35 -11.61
CA VAL A 241 -9.13 19.88 -12.79
C VAL A 241 -8.17 20.65 -13.69
N ASP A 242 -7.32 21.50 -13.11
CA ASP A 242 -6.35 22.31 -13.85
C ASP A 242 -5.33 21.42 -14.57
N LEU A 243 -4.78 20.42 -13.90
CA LEU A 243 -3.82 19.48 -14.50
C LEU A 243 -4.42 18.68 -15.66
N TYR A 244 -5.65 18.20 -15.49
CA TYR A 244 -6.35 17.43 -16.52
C TYR A 244 -6.67 18.30 -17.75
N LYS A 245 -7.24 19.49 -17.55
CA LYS A 245 -7.56 20.44 -18.62
C LYS A 245 -6.33 20.95 -19.38
N ALA A 246 -5.21 21.08 -18.68
CA ALA A 246 -3.94 21.48 -19.31
C ALA A 246 -3.26 20.33 -20.10
N GLY A 247 -3.81 19.11 -20.08
CA GLY A 247 -3.16 17.94 -20.68
C GLY A 247 -1.85 17.56 -19.97
N ALA A 248 -1.67 17.98 -18.72
CA ALA A 248 -0.47 17.71 -17.94
C ALA A 248 -0.43 16.29 -17.36
N VAL A 249 -1.53 15.55 -17.47
CA VAL A 249 -1.68 14.15 -17.04
C VAL A 249 -2.13 13.26 -18.21
N PRO A 250 -1.83 11.94 -18.19
CA PRO A 250 -2.37 11.01 -19.19
C PRO A 250 -3.90 11.05 -19.23
N PRO A 251 -4.53 10.97 -20.43
CA PRO A 251 -5.99 11.00 -20.54
C PRO A 251 -6.72 9.91 -19.76
N GLY A 252 -6.06 8.75 -19.55
CA GLY A 252 -6.59 7.63 -18.77
C GLY A 252 -6.45 7.77 -17.28
N THR A 253 -5.85 8.84 -16.76
CA THR A 253 -5.51 9.01 -15.34
C THR A 253 -6.70 8.84 -14.39
N THR A 254 -7.93 9.17 -14.83
CA THR A 254 -9.15 8.98 -14.04
C THR A 254 -9.49 7.51 -13.76
N ASN A 255 -8.85 6.56 -14.47
CA ASN A 255 -9.00 5.12 -14.26
C ASN A 255 -7.77 4.47 -13.63
N TYR A 256 -6.72 5.24 -13.38
CA TYR A 256 -5.47 4.70 -12.82
C TYR A 256 -5.62 4.32 -11.35
N LEU A 257 -4.90 3.24 -10.99
CA LEU A 257 -4.59 2.82 -9.63
C LEU A 257 -3.06 2.85 -9.42
N TRP A 258 -2.59 2.31 -8.30
CA TRP A 258 -1.19 2.44 -7.86
C TRP A 258 -0.19 1.80 -8.83
N ASP A 259 -0.51 0.63 -9.41
CA ASP A 259 0.37 -0.04 -10.38
C ASP A 259 0.50 0.76 -11.69
N ASP A 260 -0.56 1.47 -12.10
CA ASP A 260 -0.51 2.36 -13.27
C ASP A 260 0.46 3.52 -13.03
N LEU A 261 0.47 4.07 -11.80
CA LEU A 261 1.40 5.15 -11.42
C LEU A 261 2.84 4.64 -11.39
N GLY A 262 3.09 3.51 -10.72
CA GLY A 262 4.42 2.91 -10.66
C GLY A 262 4.98 2.64 -12.06
N ASN A 263 4.21 1.97 -12.90
CA ASN A 263 4.62 1.66 -14.28
C ASN A 263 4.76 2.92 -15.14
N GLY A 264 3.85 3.89 -14.97
CA GLY A 264 3.88 5.17 -15.69
C GLY A 264 5.18 5.94 -15.44
N PHE A 265 5.57 6.15 -14.17
CA PHE A 265 6.82 6.82 -13.83
C PHE A 265 8.05 6.02 -14.26
N ALA A 266 8.05 4.70 -14.05
CA ALA A 266 9.14 3.81 -14.48
C ALA A 266 9.32 3.79 -16.00
N SER A 267 8.28 4.08 -16.79
CA SER A 267 8.39 4.21 -18.26
C SER A 267 9.29 5.36 -18.71
N GLY A 268 9.58 6.31 -17.81
CA GLY A 268 10.37 7.51 -18.10
C GLY A 268 9.60 8.63 -18.81
N THR A 269 8.25 8.51 -18.92
CA THR A 269 7.40 9.48 -19.62
C THR A 269 6.63 10.43 -18.71
N ILE A 270 6.89 10.38 -17.39
CA ILE A 270 6.27 11.24 -16.37
C ILE A 270 7.35 12.06 -15.67
N ALA A 271 7.17 13.37 -15.59
CA ALA A 271 8.13 14.28 -14.96
C ALA A 271 8.16 14.18 -13.43
N LEU A 272 6.97 14.28 -12.83
CA LEU A 272 6.72 14.34 -11.39
C LEU A 272 5.71 13.24 -11.01
N ASN A 273 5.98 12.51 -9.93
CA ASN A 273 5.09 11.46 -9.45
C ASN A 273 5.03 11.47 -7.92
N LEU A 274 3.87 11.68 -7.35
CA LEU A 274 3.68 11.56 -5.90
C LEU A 274 3.26 10.14 -5.58
N ASP A 275 4.09 9.40 -4.85
CA ASP A 275 3.89 7.97 -4.63
C ASP A 275 4.50 7.48 -3.32
N TRP A 276 4.34 6.19 -3.06
CA TRP A 276 4.67 5.48 -1.84
C TRP A 276 6.14 5.00 -1.81
N PRO A 277 6.71 4.75 -0.61
CA PRO A 277 8.10 4.30 -0.49
C PRO A 277 8.38 2.95 -1.17
N GLY A 278 7.37 2.09 -1.28
CA GLY A 278 7.48 0.78 -1.92
C GLY A 278 7.93 0.79 -3.38
N TRP A 279 7.79 1.92 -4.07
CA TRP A 279 8.21 2.09 -5.46
C TRP A 279 9.67 2.53 -5.62
N SER A 280 10.33 3.00 -4.55
CA SER A 280 11.64 3.62 -4.67
C SER A 280 12.72 2.70 -5.27
N GLY A 281 12.75 1.44 -4.85
CA GLY A 281 13.68 0.44 -5.42
C GLY A 281 13.37 0.14 -6.89
N PHE A 282 12.08 -0.02 -7.22
CA PHE A 282 11.63 -0.28 -8.59
C PHE A 282 11.98 0.86 -9.54
N PHE A 283 11.79 2.11 -9.12
CA PHE A 283 12.11 3.29 -9.95
C PHE A 283 13.60 3.45 -10.23
N ASN A 284 14.47 2.97 -9.36
CA ASN A 284 15.92 3.08 -9.51
C ASN A 284 16.60 1.79 -10.04
N ASP A 285 15.84 0.73 -10.28
CA ASP A 285 16.38 -0.50 -10.90
C ASP A 285 16.38 -0.40 -12.43
N PRO A 286 17.56 -0.42 -13.10
CA PRO A 286 17.66 -0.30 -14.56
C PRO A 286 17.02 -1.49 -15.32
N LYS A 287 16.70 -2.59 -14.65
CA LYS A 287 15.99 -3.72 -15.27
C LYS A 287 14.49 -3.46 -15.38
N SER A 288 13.95 -2.63 -14.49
CA SER A 288 12.52 -2.39 -14.34
C SER A 288 12.09 -0.99 -14.76
N SER A 289 13.02 -0.01 -14.74
CA SER A 289 12.70 1.40 -14.94
C SER A 289 13.65 2.08 -15.93
N LYS A 290 13.07 2.79 -16.90
CA LYS A 290 13.78 3.69 -17.80
C LYS A 290 14.20 4.99 -17.11
N ALA A 291 13.58 5.33 -15.99
CA ALA A 291 13.94 6.48 -15.17
C ALA A 291 15.15 6.20 -14.25
N ALA A 292 15.61 4.95 -14.13
CA ALA A 292 16.71 4.55 -13.25
C ALA A 292 17.97 5.40 -13.46
N GLY A 293 18.58 5.82 -12.35
CA GLY A 293 19.73 6.75 -12.35
C GLY A 293 19.37 8.23 -12.54
N ASN A 294 18.13 8.55 -12.95
CA ASN A 294 17.61 9.90 -13.13
C ASN A 294 16.53 10.28 -12.09
N VAL A 295 16.28 9.42 -11.10
CA VAL A 295 15.25 9.61 -10.09
C VAL A 295 15.75 10.45 -8.93
N GLY A 296 15.06 11.54 -8.62
CA GLY A 296 15.20 12.30 -7.39
C GLY A 296 13.99 12.08 -6.50
N VAL A 297 14.16 12.25 -5.20
CA VAL A 297 13.07 12.09 -4.21
C VAL A 297 13.08 13.30 -3.27
N ALA A 298 11.91 13.90 -3.10
CA ALA A 298 11.71 15.04 -2.22
C ALA A 298 10.49 14.82 -1.33
N PRO A 299 10.38 15.51 -0.19
CA PRO A 299 9.17 15.46 0.62
C PRO A 299 7.94 15.90 -0.18
N ALA A 300 6.74 15.40 0.20
CA ALA A 300 5.49 15.85 -0.40
C ALA A 300 5.36 17.39 -0.33
N PRO A 301 4.74 18.07 -1.30
CA PRO A 301 4.61 19.51 -1.30
C PRO A 301 3.76 20.06 -0.14
N LYS A 302 3.94 21.31 0.22
CA LYS A 302 3.10 22.04 1.18
C LYS A 302 1.88 22.63 0.49
N GLY A 303 0.75 22.68 1.18
CA GLY A 303 -0.44 23.41 0.73
C GLY A 303 -0.37 24.92 1.01
N SER A 304 -1.46 25.61 0.69
CA SER A 304 -1.60 27.06 0.88
C SER A 304 -1.58 27.47 2.38
N ALA A 305 -1.90 26.55 3.29
CA ALA A 305 -1.74 26.76 4.73
C ALA A 305 -0.29 26.65 5.22
N GLY A 306 0.67 26.40 4.32
CA GLY A 306 2.08 26.20 4.66
C GLY A 306 2.37 24.84 5.32
N VAL A 307 1.39 23.96 5.38
CA VAL A 307 1.50 22.64 6.00
C VAL A 307 1.87 21.60 4.95
N ARG A 308 2.90 20.81 5.25
CA ARG A 308 3.22 19.59 4.52
C ARG A 308 2.42 18.46 5.13
N THR A 309 1.75 17.68 4.33
CA THR A 309 0.98 16.55 4.83
C THR A 309 1.22 15.31 3.98
N GLY A 310 0.96 14.16 4.58
CA GLY A 310 0.89 12.88 3.92
C GLY A 310 -0.27 12.08 4.50
N TRP A 311 -1.15 11.63 3.67
CA TRP A 311 -2.08 10.56 4.04
C TRP A 311 -1.27 9.30 4.32
N SER A 312 -1.53 8.65 5.46
CA SER A 312 -0.74 7.52 5.92
C SER A 312 -1.61 6.30 6.23
N GLY A 313 -1.02 5.15 6.00
CA GLY A 313 -1.59 3.86 6.33
C GLY A 313 -0.49 2.80 6.42
N PHE A 314 -0.87 1.55 6.55
CA PHE A 314 0.04 0.43 6.43
C PHE A 314 -0.73 -0.82 5.98
N HIS A 315 -0.02 -1.69 5.30
CA HIS A 315 -0.48 -3.02 4.96
C HIS A 315 -0.07 -4.01 6.05
N GLY A 316 -0.83 -5.11 6.14
CA GLY A 316 -0.55 -6.20 7.08
C GLY A 316 -1.34 -7.45 6.74
N PHE A 317 -1.34 -8.38 7.68
CA PHE A 317 -2.05 -9.65 7.55
C PHE A 317 -2.93 -9.87 8.76
N SER A 318 -4.14 -10.35 8.50
CA SER A 318 -5.16 -10.68 9.49
C SER A 318 -5.49 -12.17 9.46
N VAL A 319 -5.96 -12.70 10.57
CA VAL A 319 -6.51 -14.06 10.67
C VAL A 319 -8.02 -13.95 10.85
N THR A 320 -8.80 -14.76 10.11
CA THR A 320 -10.26 -14.73 10.24
C THR A 320 -10.74 -15.44 11.50
N GLU A 321 -11.87 -14.98 12.05
CA GLU A 321 -12.51 -15.65 13.19
C GLU A 321 -12.99 -17.06 12.83
N ALA A 322 -13.34 -17.30 11.57
CA ALA A 322 -13.75 -18.60 11.05
C ALA A 322 -12.61 -19.61 10.87
N CYS A 323 -11.35 -19.19 10.97
CA CYS A 323 -10.21 -20.09 10.82
C CYS A 323 -10.18 -21.18 11.91
N ALA A 324 -10.14 -22.44 11.50
CA ALA A 324 -10.06 -23.58 12.42
C ALA A 324 -8.65 -23.77 13.03
N ASN A 325 -7.62 -23.29 12.34
CA ASN A 325 -6.21 -23.46 12.72
C ASN A 325 -5.57 -22.10 13.02
N LYS A 326 -6.13 -21.37 13.99
CA LYS A 326 -5.74 -19.99 14.30
C LYS A 326 -4.29 -19.84 14.71
N GLU A 327 -3.74 -20.78 15.47
CA GLU A 327 -2.33 -20.78 15.90
C GLU A 327 -1.38 -20.90 14.71
N ALA A 328 -1.65 -21.83 13.78
CA ALA A 328 -0.86 -21.98 12.57
C ALA A 328 -0.98 -20.74 11.66
N ALA A 329 -2.17 -20.17 11.54
CA ALA A 329 -2.41 -18.95 10.77
C ALA A 329 -1.68 -17.75 11.39
N ALA A 330 -1.71 -17.58 12.72
CA ALA A 330 -0.99 -16.53 13.43
C ALA A 330 0.54 -16.70 13.31
N SER A 331 1.04 -17.93 13.34
CA SER A 331 2.45 -18.23 13.08
C SER A 331 2.89 -17.85 11.68
N LEU A 332 2.02 -18.06 10.65
CA LEU A 332 2.29 -17.61 9.28
C LEU A 332 2.32 -16.07 9.21
N VAL A 333 1.37 -15.41 9.87
CA VAL A 333 1.30 -13.94 9.90
C VAL A 333 2.54 -13.37 10.60
N ASP A 334 2.99 -13.94 11.73
CA ASP A 334 4.24 -13.53 12.37
C ASP A 334 5.44 -13.75 11.44
N PHE A 335 5.54 -14.90 10.77
CA PHE A 335 6.61 -15.18 9.82
C PHE A 335 6.67 -14.16 8.69
N LEU A 336 5.52 -13.82 8.09
CA LEU A 336 5.45 -12.84 7.00
C LEU A 336 5.74 -11.40 7.46
N THR A 337 5.66 -11.12 8.76
CA THR A 337 5.89 -9.79 9.32
C THR A 337 7.11 -9.72 10.26
N ASN A 338 7.87 -10.80 10.38
CA ASN A 338 9.04 -10.85 11.24
C ASN A 338 10.18 -9.94 10.76
N GLU A 339 11.23 -9.85 11.55
CA GLU A 339 12.36 -8.95 11.27
C GLU A 339 13.04 -9.26 9.93
N ASP A 340 13.23 -10.53 9.58
CA ASP A 340 13.88 -10.95 8.33
C ASP A 340 13.00 -10.61 7.12
N SER A 341 11.69 -10.84 7.23
CA SER A 341 10.71 -10.45 6.20
C SER A 341 10.71 -8.95 5.98
N GLN A 342 10.66 -8.17 7.07
CA GLN A 342 10.68 -6.73 6.96
C GLN A 342 12.01 -6.16 6.45
N LYS A 343 13.16 -6.76 6.80
CA LYS A 343 14.46 -6.39 6.21
C LYS A 343 14.51 -6.66 4.71
N LEU A 344 13.98 -7.82 4.29
CA LEU A 344 13.89 -8.16 2.88
C LEU A 344 13.08 -7.10 2.11
N GLU A 345 11.88 -6.79 2.59
CA GLU A 345 11.01 -5.80 1.96
C GLU A 345 11.63 -4.40 1.98
N SER A 346 12.13 -3.96 3.13
CA SER A 346 12.73 -2.62 3.27
C SER A 346 14.00 -2.43 2.44
N SER A 347 14.69 -3.52 2.08
CA SER A 347 15.84 -3.44 1.15
C SER A 347 15.44 -2.95 -0.25
N ALA A 348 14.17 -3.18 -0.63
CA ALA A 348 13.58 -2.75 -1.91
C ALA A 348 12.84 -1.40 -1.83
N GLY A 349 12.72 -0.82 -0.63
CA GLY A 349 12.15 0.52 -0.46
C GLY A 349 11.07 0.69 0.59
N PRO A 350 10.17 -0.30 0.83
CA PRO A 350 9.14 -0.17 1.85
C PRO A 350 9.69 0.25 3.22
N LEU A 351 8.95 1.12 3.91
CA LEU A 351 9.34 1.56 5.25
C LEU A 351 8.91 0.51 6.30
N PRO A 352 9.78 0.19 7.27
CA PRO A 352 9.49 -0.85 8.24
C PRO A 352 8.46 -0.41 9.29
N THR A 353 7.77 -1.39 9.85
CA THR A 353 6.85 -1.21 10.99
C THR A 353 7.41 -1.80 12.29
N ARG A 354 8.55 -2.53 12.23
CA ARG A 354 9.30 -3.01 13.42
C ARG A 354 10.42 -2.06 13.78
N THR A 355 10.58 -1.79 15.08
CA THR A 355 11.56 -0.83 15.60
C THR A 355 12.99 -1.20 15.21
N ALA A 356 13.38 -2.49 15.37
CA ALA A 356 14.75 -2.95 15.07
C ALA A 356 15.10 -2.86 13.57
N VAL A 357 14.13 -2.88 12.67
CA VAL A 357 14.38 -2.80 11.22
C VAL A 357 14.70 -1.37 10.78
N TRP A 358 14.31 -0.36 11.55
CA TRP A 358 14.69 1.03 11.28
C TRP A 358 16.21 1.23 11.33
N ASP A 359 16.91 0.63 12.29
CA ASP A 359 18.37 0.69 12.36
C ASP A 359 19.03 0.08 11.11
N TYR A 360 18.47 -1.01 10.60
CA TYR A 360 18.91 -1.63 9.35
C TYR A 360 18.71 -0.67 8.17
N VAL A 361 17.53 -0.06 8.00
CA VAL A 361 17.23 0.87 6.91
C VAL A 361 18.16 2.10 6.97
N ILE A 362 18.38 2.67 8.15
CA ILE A 362 19.30 3.79 8.36
C ILE A 362 20.73 3.39 7.98
N SER A 363 21.19 2.18 8.36
CA SER A 363 22.52 1.70 8.02
C SER A 363 22.69 1.49 6.50
N GLN A 364 21.66 1.04 5.79
CA GLN A 364 21.68 0.93 4.34
C GLN A 364 21.75 2.31 3.66
N ALA A 365 20.98 3.28 4.16
CA ALA A 365 20.97 4.65 3.66
C ALA A 365 22.32 5.35 3.83
N ALA A 366 23.09 5.03 4.88
CA ALA A 366 24.40 5.65 5.14
C ALA A 366 25.44 5.39 4.03
N ASN A 367 25.28 4.32 3.25
CA ASN A 367 26.20 3.91 2.20
C ASN A 367 25.64 4.04 0.78
N ASP A 368 24.41 4.55 0.63
CA ASP A 368 23.73 4.70 -0.65
C ASP A 368 23.05 6.09 -0.72
N PRO A 369 23.57 7.03 -1.52
CA PRO A 369 23.01 8.38 -1.62
C PRO A 369 21.55 8.42 -2.03
N TYR A 370 21.09 7.50 -2.90
CA TYR A 370 19.70 7.42 -3.31
C TYR A 370 18.80 6.96 -2.15
N LYS A 371 19.21 5.92 -1.44
CA LYS A 371 18.48 5.45 -0.25
C LYS A 371 18.43 6.52 0.85
N ALA A 372 19.50 7.31 1.00
CA ALA A 372 19.51 8.43 1.94
C ALA A 372 18.52 9.53 1.54
N GLU A 373 18.46 9.87 0.25
CA GLU A 373 17.48 10.83 -0.30
C GLU A 373 16.04 10.34 -0.10
N VAL A 374 15.76 9.06 -0.41
CA VAL A 374 14.46 8.41 -0.17
C VAL A 374 14.07 8.49 1.30
N LEU A 375 14.95 8.02 2.19
CA LEU A 375 14.68 7.99 3.63
C LEU A 375 14.39 9.39 4.18
N ALA A 376 15.21 10.39 3.82
CA ALA A 376 15.03 11.77 4.27
C ALA A 376 13.70 12.36 3.79
N ALA A 377 13.31 12.13 2.54
CA ALA A 377 12.07 12.63 1.96
C ALA A 377 10.84 12.06 2.69
N PHE A 378 10.80 10.74 2.88
CA PHE A 378 9.69 10.09 3.55
C PHE A 378 9.62 10.42 5.05
N GLN A 379 10.76 10.48 5.75
CA GLN A 379 10.80 10.89 7.15
C GLN A 379 10.29 12.32 7.33
N GLU A 380 10.61 13.24 6.42
CA GLU A 380 10.14 14.63 6.50
C GLU A 380 8.62 14.70 6.34
N THR A 381 8.03 14.00 5.36
CA THR A 381 6.58 13.94 5.19
C THR A 381 5.90 13.24 6.36
N ALA A 382 6.49 12.17 6.90
CA ALA A 382 5.93 11.41 8.01
C ALA A 382 5.75 12.21 9.31
N LYS A 383 6.51 13.29 9.50
CA LYS A 383 6.38 14.16 10.69
C LYS A 383 4.98 14.77 10.84
N THR A 384 4.29 14.97 9.75
CA THR A 384 2.97 15.61 9.70
C THR A 384 1.95 14.72 8.95
N ALA A 385 2.27 13.45 8.79
CA ALA A 385 1.35 12.47 8.23
C ALA A 385 0.15 12.24 9.14
N PHE A 386 -0.99 11.94 8.53
CA PHE A 386 -2.23 11.65 9.24
C PHE A 386 -2.85 10.35 8.72
N PRO A 387 -3.45 9.55 9.60
CA PRO A 387 -4.13 8.32 9.17
C PRO A 387 -5.47 8.66 8.51
N VAL A 388 -6.02 7.68 7.81
CA VAL A 388 -7.43 7.72 7.41
C VAL A 388 -8.33 7.77 8.64
N PRO A 389 -9.54 8.36 8.52
CA PRO A 389 -10.51 8.36 9.60
C PRO A 389 -10.84 6.94 10.07
N LYS A 390 -10.79 6.69 11.38
CA LYS A 390 -11.15 5.39 11.97
C LYS A 390 -12.66 5.25 12.04
N THR A 391 -13.30 5.07 10.90
CA THR A 391 -14.73 4.78 10.78
C THR A 391 -14.92 3.54 9.91
N PRO A 392 -15.92 2.67 10.18
CA PRO A 392 -16.25 1.55 9.30
C PRO A 392 -16.74 2.00 7.92
N TYR A 393 -17.12 3.28 7.79
CA TYR A 393 -17.69 3.85 6.57
C TYR A 393 -16.67 4.56 5.66
N TRP A 394 -15.36 4.54 5.99
CA TRP A 394 -14.34 5.24 5.21
C TRP A 394 -14.37 4.86 3.73
N ILE A 395 -14.31 3.56 3.42
CA ILE A 395 -14.27 3.08 2.03
C ILE A 395 -15.58 3.38 1.32
N GLU A 396 -16.72 3.26 2.01
CA GLU A 396 -18.01 3.59 1.43
C GLU A 396 -18.14 5.09 1.14
N ALA A 397 -17.69 5.94 2.05
CA ALA A 397 -17.61 7.38 1.83
C ALA A 397 -16.70 7.73 0.65
N THR A 398 -15.53 7.09 0.53
CA THR A 398 -14.65 7.32 -0.64
C THR A 398 -15.29 6.90 -1.96
N ASN A 399 -16.11 5.84 -1.96
CA ASN A 399 -16.86 5.40 -3.13
C ASN A 399 -17.99 6.36 -3.53
N LEU A 400 -18.48 7.19 -2.61
CA LEU A 400 -19.41 8.29 -2.91
C LEU A 400 -18.68 9.57 -3.35
N ILE A 401 -17.48 9.81 -2.82
CA ILE A 401 -16.68 11.00 -3.14
C ILE A 401 -16.06 10.90 -4.54
N TYR A 402 -15.39 9.76 -4.85
CA TYR A 402 -14.53 9.72 -6.05
C TYR A 402 -15.27 9.94 -7.39
N PRO A 403 -16.50 9.47 -7.61
CA PRO A 403 -17.21 9.72 -8.87
C PRO A 403 -17.51 11.20 -9.09
N GLU A 404 -17.77 11.94 -8.02
CA GLU A 404 -18.02 13.36 -8.06
C GLU A 404 -16.74 14.15 -8.38
N LEU A 405 -15.60 13.75 -7.77
CA LEU A 405 -14.30 14.34 -8.14
C LEU A 405 -13.98 14.10 -9.62
N GLN A 406 -14.23 12.88 -10.13
CA GLN A 406 -14.05 12.54 -11.54
C GLN A 406 -14.95 13.39 -12.45
N ALA A 407 -16.21 13.59 -12.08
CA ALA A 407 -17.15 14.43 -12.86
C ALA A 407 -16.65 15.87 -13.01
N ALA A 408 -16.05 16.44 -11.95
CA ALA A 408 -15.43 17.76 -12.04
C ALA A 408 -14.15 17.74 -12.92
N ILE A 409 -13.30 16.75 -12.76
CA ILE A 409 -12.05 16.60 -13.53
C ILE A 409 -12.35 16.48 -15.02
N LEU A 410 -13.36 15.69 -15.40
CA LEU A 410 -13.80 15.49 -16.78
C LEU A 410 -14.59 16.68 -17.35
N GLY A 411 -15.05 17.59 -16.49
CA GLY A 411 -15.81 18.79 -16.86
C GLY A 411 -17.32 18.57 -16.98
N ASP A 412 -17.83 17.44 -16.47
CA ASP A 412 -19.27 17.14 -16.42
C ASP A 412 -20.00 17.93 -15.32
N LYS A 413 -19.27 18.34 -14.28
CA LYS A 413 -19.72 19.21 -13.19
C LYS A 413 -18.71 20.32 -12.92
N THR A 414 -19.18 21.41 -12.34
CA THR A 414 -18.30 22.39 -11.71
C THR A 414 -17.72 21.84 -10.42
N VAL A 415 -16.64 22.43 -9.93
CA VAL A 415 -16.03 22.07 -8.62
C VAL A 415 -17.06 22.19 -7.49
N ASP A 416 -17.86 23.27 -7.49
CA ASP A 416 -18.88 23.52 -6.47
C ASP A 416 -19.99 22.45 -6.49
N GLU A 417 -20.50 22.11 -7.67
CA GLU A 417 -21.53 21.08 -7.84
C GLU A 417 -21.05 19.70 -7.42
N ALA A 418 -19.81 19.34 -7.78
CA ALA A 418 -19.22 18.07 -7.43
C ALA A 418 -19.00 17.93 -5.92
N LEU A 419 -18.43 18.94 -5.26
CA LEU A 419 -18.21 18.92 -3.81
C LEU A 419 -19.52 18.94 -3.03
N GLN A 420 -20.55 19.67 -3.51
CA GLN A 420 -21.87 19.66 -2.87
C GLN A 420 -22.49 18.26 -2.98
N ALA A 421 -22.51 17.67 -4.18
CA ALA A 421 -23.08 16.34 -4.39
C ALA A 421 -22.36 15.26 -3.56
N ALA A 422 -21.04 15.28 -3.52
CA ALA A 422 -20.25 14.37 -2.69
C ALA A 422 -20.55 14.55 -1.18
N SER A 423 -20.63 15.81 -0.74
CA SER A 423 -20.94 16.13 0.66
C SER A 423 -22.33 15.65 1.07
N ASP A 424 -23.34 15.88 0.24
CA ASP A 424 -24.73 15.45 0.52
C ASP A 424 -24.83 13.90 0.56
N ALA A 425 -24.14 13.21 -0.34
CA ALA A 425 -24.13 11.75 -0.37
C ALA A 425 -23.45 11.16 0.87
N VAL A 426 -22.33 11.73 1.30
CA VAL A 426 -21.62 11.28 2.52
C VAL A 426 -22.40 11.63 3.78
N ASP A 427 -23.04 12.82 3.85
CA ASP A 427 -23.95 13.18 4.96
C ASP A 427 -25.09 12.16 5.10
N GLY A 428 -25.72 11.79 3.97
CA GLY A 428 -26.74 10.75 3.92
C GLY A 428 -26.23 9.42 4.47
N LEU A 429 -25.08 8.93 4.01
CA LEU A 429 -24.46 7.69 4.49
C LEU A 429 -24.27 7.72 6.01
N MET A 430 -23.71 8.80 6.55
CA MET A 430 -23.40 8.89 7.99
C MET A 430 -24.67 8.92 8.84
N ARG A 431 -25.72 9.66 8.41
CA ARG A 431 -27.02 9.72 9.09
C ARG A 431 -27.78 8.40 9.04
N GLU A 432 -27.84 7.73 7.88
CA GLU A 432 -28.51 6.45 7.72
C GLU A 432 -27.90 5.36 8.61
N ASN A 433 -26.62 5.47 8.91
CA ASN A 433 -25.89 4.54 9.78
C ASN A 433 -25.81 5.02 11.25
N GLY A 434 -26.47 6.13 11.60
CA GLY A 434 -26.56 6.62 12.96
C GLY A 434 -25.23 7.09 13.54
N VAL A 435 -24.33 7.61 12.71
CA VAL A 435 -23.03 8.13 13.15
C VAL A 435 -23.24 9.43 13.92
N TYR A 436 -24.20 10.27 13.49
CA TYR A 436 -24.66 11.49 14.17
C TYR A 436 -26.11 11.82 13.84
#